data_ef637d58daca4fe0a72eb771f1cccd4c
#
_entry.id   ef637d58daca4fe0a72eb771f1cccd4c
#
_cell.length_a   1.000
_cell.length_b   1.000
_cell.length_c   1.000
_cell.angle_alpha   90.00
_cell.angle_beta   90.00
_cell.angle_gamma   90.00
#
_symmetry.space_group_name_H-M   'P 1'
#
loop_
_entity.id
_entity.type
_entity.pdbx_description
1 polymer ?
#
loop_
_entity_poly.entity_id
_entity_poly.type
_entity_poly.pdbx_seq_one_letter_code
_entity_poly.pdbx_strand_id
1 'polypeptide(L)'
;MNIIPIPESMTKKSGRIKMKKRVLVALLATALTVSMMTGCGSKKTEDTSSTKTEETSEDSDQEAADKVAKLIDDIYVQERTDKTDEQCRAAKEAWDKLTDAQKELVEGENADPDYFGRDTGDASKDDPLNEDNIGENEILVVSFGTSFNDSRAEDIGGVEKALQAAYPDWSVRRAFTAQIIINHVQARDDEKIDNMDQALERAVDNGVKNLVVQPTHLMHGAEYDELTEAVENYKDKFESVKIAEPLLGEVGADETAINEDKAAVAEAITAEAVKTAGFDSLDAAKEEGTAFVFMGHGTSHTAKISYSQMQTQMEQLGYENVFIGTVEGEPEDTACEAVIEKLKNAGYKKVILRPLMVVAGDHANNDMAGDDDDSWKSQFEASGVFDSIDTQIAGLGEIDAIQQLYVAHTQAAIDAE
;
A
#
# COMPACT_ATOMS: atom_id res chain seq x y z
N MET A 1 -28.14 5.92 7.61
CA MET A 1 -26.77 5.47 7.41
C MET A 1 -26.82 4.24 6.52
N ASN A 2 -26.58 4.41 5.24
CA ASN A 2 -26.49 3.28 4.31
C ASN A 2 -25.01 3.03 4.07
N ILE A 3 -24.49 1.98 4.68
CA ILE A 3 -23.13 1.49 4.47
C ILE A 3 -23.06 0.98 3.03
N ILE A 4 -22.27 1.61 2.19
CA ILE A 4 -21.97 1.08 0.85
C ILE A 4 -20.90 0.00 1.08
N PRO A 5 -21.17 -1.27 0.75
CA PRO A 5 -20.18 -2.32 0.92
C PRO A 5 -19.02 -2.12 -0.06
N ILE A 6 -17.79 -2.26 0.44
CA ILE A 6 -16.59 -2.36 -0.38
C ILE A 6 -16.84 -3.43 -1.45
N PRO A 7 -16.47 -3.21 -2.71
CA PRO A 7 -16.63 -4.23 -3.74
C PRO A 7 -15.94 -5.53 -3.30
N GLU A 8 -16.66 -6.64 -3.33
CA GLU A 8 -16.18 -7.99 -2.98
C GLU A 8 -14.91 -8.42 -3.75
N SER A 9 -14.43 -7.63 -4.71
CA SER A 9 -13.24 -7.88 -5.50
C SER A 9 -11.95 -7.72 -4.69
N MET A 10 -11.90 -6.79 -3.71
CA MET A 10 -10.68 -6.55 -2.92
C MET A 10 -10.35 -7.66 -1.92
N THR A 11 -11.37 -8.39 -1.42
CA THR A 11 -11.15 -9.40 -0.38
C THR A 11 -11.00 -10.82 -0.89
N LYS A 12 -11.39 -11.12 -2.13
CA LYS A 12 -11.48 -12.52 -2.62
C LYS A 12 -10.29 -13.02 -3.44
N LYS A 13 -9.40 -12.15 -3.96
CA LYS A 13 -8.29 -12.61 -4.81
C LYS A 13 -7.04 -13.06 -4.05
N SER A 14 -6.67 -12.38 -2.98
CA SER A 14 -5.44 -12.71 -2.21
C SER A 14 -5.51 -14.07 -1.50
N GLY A 15 -6.66 -14.44 -0.91
CA GLY A 15 -6.79 -15.69 -0.14
C GLY A 15 -6.87 -16.99 -0.96
N ARG A 16 -7.26 -16.91 -2.25
CA ARG A 16 -7.57 -18.15 -3.03
C ARG A 16 -6.36 -18.79 -3.72
N ILE A 17 -5.28 -18.06 -3.92
CA ILE A 17 -4.11 -18.53 -4.67
C ILE A 17 -3.08 -19.18 -3.75
N LYS A 18 -2.94 -18.72 -2.50
CA LYS A 18 -2.02 -19.30 -1.50
C LYS A 18 -2.37 -20.75 -1.12
N MET A 19 -3.65 -21.13 -1.14
CA MET A 19 -4.10 -22.49 -0.79
C MET A 19 -3.66 -23.60 -1.78
N LYS A 20 -3.35 -23.27 -3.04
CA LYS A 20 -2.99 -24.29 -4.05
C LYS A 20 -1.53 -24.74 -4.00
N LYS A 21 -0.59 -23.93 -3.52
CA LYS A 21 0.85 -24.28 -3.47
C LYS A 21 1.21 -25.15 -2.25
N ARG A 22 0.56 -24.97 -1.11
CA ARG A 22 0.90 -25.72 0.12
C ARG A 22 0.37 -27.16 0.14
N VAL A 23 -0.75 -27.46 -0.51
CA VAL A 23 -1.29 -28.84 -0.64
C VAL A 23 -0.39 -29.76 -1.47
N LEU A 24 0.46 -29.19 -2.37
CA LEU A 24 1.35 -29.99 -3.20
C LEU A 24 2.62 -30.43 -2.47
N VAL A 25 3.05 -29.71 -1.43
CA VAL A 25 4.25 -30.06 -0.64
C VAL A 25 3.94 -31.16 0.38
N ALA A 26 2.74 -31.17 0.97
CA ALA A 26 2.32 -32.21 1.90
C ALA A 26 2.10 -33.59 1.25
N LEU A 27 1.80 -33.62 -0.06
CA LEU A 27 1.59 -34.89 -0.81
C LEU A 27 2.90 -35.55 -1.30
N LEU A 28 4.04 -34.89 -1.25
CA LEU A 28 5.35 -35.45 -1.64
C LEU A 28 6.10 -36.13 -0.47
N ALA A 29 5.71 -35.87 0.78
CA ALA A 29 6.36 -36.48 1.96
C ALA A 29 5.85 -37.87 2.30
N THR A 30 4.70 -38.31 1.75
CA THR A 30 4.06 -39.59 2.08
C THR A 30 4.39 -40.76 1.12
N ALA A 31 5.23 -40.58 0.10
CA ALA A 31 5.49 -41.58 -0.94
C ALA A 31 6.82 -42.35 -0.79
N LEU A 32 7.57 -42.21 0.32
CA LEU A 32 8.93 -42.80 0.44
C LEU A 32 9.15 -43.80 1.57
N THR A 33 8.10 -44.39 2.16
CA THR A 33 8.28 -45.46 3.17
C THR A 33 7.39 -46.67 2.95
N VAL A 34 7.50 -47.31 1.79
CA VAL A 34 7.08 -48.76 1.67
C VAL A 34 8.07 -49.44 0.73
N SER A 35 9.13 -49.97 1.28
CA SER A 35 9.81 -51.17 0.77
C SER A 35 10.92 -51.59 1.72
N MET A 36 10.77 -52.73 2.29
CA MET A 36 11.67 -53.73 2.82
C MET A 36 11.38 -54.14 4.27
N MET A 37 10.67 -55.24 4.42
CA MET A 37 10.96 -56.23 5.44
C MET A 37 10.24 -57.53 5.13
N THR A 38 10.97 -58.49 4.57
CA THR A 38 10.74 -59.93 4.75
C THR A 38 11.92 -60.48 5.53
N GLY A 39 11.65 -61.08 6.71
CA GLY A 39 12.68 -61.80 7.45
C GLY A 39 12.33 -62.10 8.91
N CYS A 40 11.89 -63.26 9.19
CA CYS A 40 11.56 -63.96 10.44
C CYS A 40 12.38 -63.65 11.69
N GLY A 41 11.67 -63.63 12.87
CA GLY A 41 12.27 -64.18 14.09
C GLY A 41 12.04 -63.43 15.41
N SER A 42 11.01 -63.78 16.15
CA SER A 42 10.88 -63.87 17.62
C SER A 42 11.25 -62.74 18.59
N LYS A 43 10.24 -62.38 19.37
CA LYS A 43 10.18 -61.94 20.79
C LYS A 43 10.29 -60.46 21.14
N LYS A 44 9.08 -59.95 21.54
CA LYS A 44 8.74 -59.08 22.68
C LYS A 44 9.73 -57.99 23.10
N THR A 45 9.36 -56.75 22.93
CA THR A 45 8.98 -55.83 24.01
C THR A 45 8.39 -54.58 23.41
N GLU A 46 7.38 -54.03 24.08
CA GLU A 46 6.62 -52.84 23.79
C GLU A 46 7.55 -51.61 23.75
N ASP A 47 7.42 -50.81 22.67
CA ASP A 47 7.64 -49.39 22.77
C ASP A 47 6.68 -48.67 21.82
N THR A 48 5.51 -48.37 22.35
CA THR A 48 4.47 -47.52 21.74
C THR A 48 4.49 -46.18 22.44
N SER A 49 5.49 -45.34 22.16
CA SER A 49 5.57 -44.01 22.82
C SER A 49 6.01 -42.84 21.96
N SER A 50 6.41 -43.03 20.70
CA SER A 50 6.89 -41.89 19.91
C SER A 50 5.84 -41.24 18.98
N THR A 51 4.93 -42.02 18.43
CA THR A 51 3.96 -41.52 17.45
C THR A 51 2.82 -40.71 18.08
N LYS A 52 2.47 -41.00 19.34
CA LYS A 52 1.36 -40.32 20.03
C LYS A 52 1.77 -38.95 20.62
N THR A 53 3.07 -38.73 20.80
CA THR A 53 3.60 -37.47 21.35
C THR A 53 3.81 -36.41 20.25
N GLU A 54 4.13 -36.80 19.02
CA GLU A 54 4.28 -35.93 17.87
C GLU A 54 2.92 -35.43 17.38
N GLU A 55 1.90 -36.29 17.19
CA GLU A 55 0.55 -35.87 16.79
C GLU A 55 -0.09 -34.90 17.79
N THR A 56 0.14 -35.08 19.12
CA THR A 56 -0.41 -34.15 20.15
C THR A 56 0.32 -32.83 20.24
N SER A 57 1.57 -32.72 19.78
CA SER A 57 2.29 -31.44 19.73
C SER A 57 1.92 -30.65 18.50
N GLU A 58 1.79 -31.28 17.34
CA GLU A 58 1.37 -30.62 16.09
C GLU A 58 -0.06 -30.06 16.20
N ASP A 59 -1.01 -30.83 16.76
CA ASP A 59 -2.36 -30.31 17.03
C ASP A 59 -2.37 -29.12 17.99
N SER A 60 -1.50 -29.12 18.99
CA SER A 60 -1.35 -28.01 19.96
C SER A 60 -0.76 -26.75 19.33
N ASP A 61 0.21 -26.92 18.42
CA ASP A 61 0.88 -25.81 17.73
C ASP A 61 -0.07 -25.16 16.74
N GLN A 62 -0.85 -25.95 16.00
CA GLN A 62 -1.89 -25.44 15.10
C GLN A 62 -3.00 -24.69 15.87
N GLU A 63 -3.48 -25.23 17.01
CA GLU A 63 -4.48 -24.55 17.84
C GLU A 63 -3.97 -23.18 18.36
N ALA A 64 -2.68 -23.06 18.66
CA ALA A 64 -2.09 -21.80 19.08
C ALA A 64 -2.03 -20.78 17.93
N ALA A 65 -1.63 -21.25 16.74
CA ALA A 65 -1.59 -20.43 15.53
C ALA A 65 -3.00 -19.97 15.10
N ASP A 66 -3.99 -20.87 15.10
CA ASP A 66 -5.38 -20.55 14.74
C ASP A 66 -5.99 -19.47 15.65
N LYS A 67 -5.64 -19.47 16.94
CA LYS A 67 -6.10 -18.44 17.88
C LYS A 67 -5.52 -17.07 17.53
N VAL A 68 -4.25 -17.02 17.14
CA VAL A 68 -3.60 -15.78 16.75
C VAL A 68 -4.13 -15.29 15.41
N ALA A 69 -4.31 -16.20 14.44
CA ALA A 69 -4.92 -15.87 13.15
C ALA A 69 -6.28 -15.20 13.36
N LYS A 70 -7.13 -15.77 14.22
CA LYS A 70 -8.42 -15.15 14.54
C LYS A 70 -8.31 -13.77 15.16
N LEU A 71 -7.35 -13.53 16.06
CA LEU A 71 -7.15 -12.21 16.66
C LEU A 71 -6.66 -11.18 15.64
N ILE A 72 -5.86 -11.59 14.67
CA ILE A 72 -5.44 -10.75 13.54
C ILE A 72 -6.65 -10.44 12.64
N ASP A 73 -7.45 -11.45 12.28
CA ASP A 73 -8.66 -11.23 11.48
C ASP A 73 -9.67 -10.31 12.21
N ASP A 74 -9.77 -10.40 13.54
CA ASP A 74 -10.64 -9.54 14.36
C ASP A 74 -10.20 -8.05 14.37
N ILE A 75 -8.94 -7.71 14.05
CA ILE A 75 -8.44 -6.33 13.89
C ILE A 75 -8.33 -5.87 12.43
N TYR A 76 -8.55 -6.76 11.48
CA TYR A 76 -8.58 -6.43 10.05
C TYR A 76 -9.98 -5.94 9.67
N VAL A 77 -10.35 -4.78 10.21
CA VAL A 77 -11.69 -4.19 10.08
C VAL A 77 -11.60 -2.70 9.77
N GLN A 78 -12.59 -2.16 9.05
CA GLN A 78 -12.64 -0.75 8.66
C GLN A 78 -13.30 0.15 9.72
N GLU A 79 -13.91 -0.42 10.76
CA GLU A 79 -14.56 0.36 11.82
C GLU A 79 -13.75 0.30 13.11
N ARG A 80 -13.52 1.48 13.71
CA ARG A 80 -12.97 1.58 15.05
C ARG A 80 -14.08 1.49 16.09
N THR A 81 -13.84 0.76 17.15
CA THR A 81 -14.74 0.63 18.31
C THR A 81 -14.00 0.90 19.61
N ASP A 82 -14.72 1.02 20.72
CA ASP A 82 -14.13 1.14 22.07
C ASP A 82 -13.21 -0.02 22.46
N LYS A 83 -13.26 -1.15 21.72
CA LYS A 83 -12.46 -2.35 21.96
C LYS A 83 -11.21 -2.44 21.10
N THR A 84 -11.08 -1.60 20.08
CA THR A 84 -10.01 -1.71 19.09
C THR A 84 -8.62 -1.68 19.72
N ASP A 85 -8.37 -0.78 20.67
CA ASP A 85 -7.08 -0.69 21.39
C ASP A 85 -6.75 -1.98 22.17
N GLU A 86 -7.77 -2.60 22.79
CA GLU A 86 -7.60 -3.86 23.51
C GLU A 86 -7.36 -5.04 22.53
N GLN A 87 -8.08 -5.06 21.42
CA GLN A 87 -7.94 -6.09 20.39
C GLN A 87 -6.56 -6.03 19.73
N CYS A 88 -6.08 -4.85 19.34
CA CYS A 88 -4.73 -4.66 18.78
C CYS A 88 -3.65 -5.19 19.74
N ARG A 89 -3.71 -4.79 21.00
CA ARG A 89 -2.77 -5.27 22.02
C ARG A 89 -2.86 -6.78 22.21
N ALA A 90 -4.08 -7.35 22.27
CA ALA A 90 -4.28 -8.78 22.47
C ALA A 90 -3.74 -9.62 21.31
N ALA A 91 -3.89 -9.17 20.07
CA ALA A 91 -3.35 -9.83 18.88
C ALA A 91 -1.82 -9.90 18.95
N LYS A 92 -1.14 -8.78 19.22
CA LYS A 92 0.32 -8.73 19.34
C LYS A 92 0.85 -9.54 20.52
N GLU A 93 0.24 -9.42 21.69
CA GLU A 93 0.63 -10.22 22.85
C GLU A 93 0.48 -11.73 22.65
N ALA A 94 -0.52 -12.15 21.86
CA ALA A 94 -0.71 -13.55 21.51
C ALA A 94 0.33 -14.01 20.50
N TRP A 95 0.62 -13.20 19.49
CA TRP A 95 1.68 -13.45 18.49
C TRP A 95 3.06 -13.61 19.15
N ASP A 96 3.41 -12.72 20.07
CA ASP A 96 4.73 -12.73 20.73
C ASP A 96 4.97 -13.96 21.61
N LYS A 97 3.90 -14.69 21.98
CA LYS A 97 3.97 -15.95 22.73
C LYS A 97 4.17 -17.16 21.84
N LEU A 98 3.98 -17.03 20.53
CA LEU A 98 4.21 -18.12 19.59
C LEU A 98 5.71 -18.36 19.40
N THR A 99 6.08 -19.63 19.25
CA THR A 99 7.39 -20.03 18.75
C THR A 99 7.48 -19.69 17.24
N ASP A 100 8.70 -19.64 16.69
CA ASP A 100 8.87 -19.38 15.26
C ASP A 100 8.16 -20.45 14.41
N ALA A 101 8.18 -21.74 14.85
CA ALA A 101 7.46 -22.79 14.16
C ALA A 101 5.93 -22.63 14.20
N GLN A 102 5.37 -22.06 15.28
CA GLN A 102 3.95 -21.76 15.37
C GLN A 102 3.55 -20.54 14.53
N LYS A 103 4.44 -19.53 14.41
CA LYS A 103 4.20 -18.36 13.54
C LYS A 103 4.07 -18.76 12.07
N GLU A 104 4.86 -19.73 11.61
CA GLU A 104 4.77 -20.29 10.26
C GLU A 104 3.43 -21.02 9.98
N LEU A 105 2.68 -21.36 11.03
CA LEU A 105 1.36 -22.01 10.93
C LEU A 105 0.20 -20.99 10.99
N VAL A 106 0.48 -19.72 11.20
CA VAL A 106 -0.58 -18.71 11.27
C VAL A 106 -1.19 -18.51 9.88
N GLU A 107 -2.46 -18.86 9.73
CA GLU A 107 -3.21 -18.77 8.48
C GLU A 107 -4.66 -18.44 8.80
N GLY A 108 -5.16 -17.30 8.32
CA GLY A 108 -6.52 -16.81 8.50
C GLY A 108 -7.11 -16.26 7.22
N GLU A 109 -8.16 -15.48 7.31
CA GLU A 109 -8.72 -14.77 6.16
C GLU A 109 -7.74 -13.67 5.70
N ASN A 110 -7.15 -12.94 6.67
CA ASN A 110 -6.19 -11.86 6.45
C ASN A 110 -4.88 -12.06 7.25
N ALA A 111 -4.86 -13.05 8.14
CA ALA A 111 -3.68 -13.39 8.92
C ALA A 111 -2.74 -14.28 8.11
N ASP A 112 -1.44 -14.01 8.20
CA ASP A 112 -0.37 -14.79 7.60
C ASP A 112 0.87 -14.83 8.52
N PRO A 113 1.86 -15.70 8.23
CA PRO A 113 3.08 -15.81 9.04
C PRO A 113 3.92 -14.53 9.09
N ASP A 114 3.76 -13.62 8.12
CA ASP A 114 4.52 -12.39 8.01
C ASP A 114 3.79 -11.18 8.61
N TYR A 115 2.56 -11.34 9.08
CA TYR A 115 1.71 -10.20 9.51
C TYR A 115 2.41 -9.24 10.48
N PHE A 116 3.07 -9.77 11.53
CA PHE A 116 3.83 -8.96 12.49
C PHE A 116 5.35 -9.13 12.36
N GLY A 117 5.83 -10.05 11.52
CA GLY A 117 7.23 -10.43 11.46
C GLY A 117 8.01 -9.84 10.29
N ARG A 118 7.35 -9.24 9.32
CA ARG A 118 8.00 -8.65 8.14
C ARG A 118 8.83 -7.44 8.53
N ASP A 119 10.08 -7.43 8.06
CA ASP A 119 10.93 -6.24 8.19
C ASP A 119 10.45 -5.17 7.21
N THR A 120 9.87 -4.09 7.75
CA THR A 120 9.36 -2.95 7.00
C THR A 120 10.09 -1.66 7.37
N GLY A 121 11.25 -1.75 8.02
CA GLY A 121 12.05 -0.62 8.43
C GLY A 121 11.92 -0.26 9.91
N ASP A 122 12.34 0.94 10.25
CA ASP A 122 12.45 1.44 11.62
C ASP A 122 11.30 2.40 11.97
N ALA A 123 10.32 1.91 12.73
CA ALA A 123 9.17 2.69 13.18
C ALA A 123 9.54 3.98 13.92
N SER A 124 10.71 4.01 14.61
CA SER A 124 11.15 5.19 15.37
C SER A 124 11.54 6.40 14.51
N LYS A 125 11.62 6.24 13.20
CA LYS A 125 11.88 7.33 12.24
C LYS A 125 10.62 8.10 11.84
N ASP A 126 9.45 7.57 12.16
CA ASP A 126 8.17 8.17 11.87
C ASP A 126 7.61 8.93 13.09
N ASP A 127 6.72 9.88 12.82
CA ASP A 127 6.01 10.65 13.82
C ASP A 127 4.51 10.59 13.49
N PRO A 128 3.64 10.12 14.39
CA PRO A 128 2.21 10.02 14.14
C PRO A 128 1.52 11.38 13.96
N LEU A 129 2.18 12.48 14.29
CA LEU A 129 1.69 13.86 14.18
C LEU A 129 0.27 14.04 14.74
N ASN A 130 0.01 13.51 15.93
CA ASN A 130 -1.28 13.57 16.61
C ASN A 130 -1.25 14.43 17.90
N GLU A 131 -0.44 15.49 17.89
CA GLU A 131 -0.25 16.37 19.05
C GLU A 131 -1.51 17.15 19.41
N ASP A 132 -1.61 17.49 20.73
CA ASP A 132 -2.62 18.38 21.28
C ASP A 132 -2.04 19.80 21.49
N ASN A 133 -2.91 20.79 21.69
CA ASN A 133 -2.56 22.19 21.96
C ASN A 133 -1.75 22.86 20.85
N ILE A 134 -2.12 22.63 19.61
CA ILE A 134 -1.40 23.01 18.40
C ILE A 134 -1.68 24.43 17.90
N GLY A 135 -2.58 25.19 18.49
CA GLY A 135 -2.95 26.54 18.06
C GLY A 135 -4.22 26.57 17.20
N GLU A 136 -4.43 27.72 16.52
CA GLU A 136 -5.69 28.01 15.82
C GLU A 136 -5.68 27.60 14.32
N ASN A 137 -4.51 27.33 13.75
CA ASN A 137 -4.35 26.98 12.33
C ASN A 137 -3.76 25.59 12.19
N GLU A 138 -4.43 24.72 11.43
CA GLU A 138 -4.01 23.34 11.21
C GLU A 138 -4.04 22.97 9.71
N ILE A 139 -3.00 22.27 9.26
CA ILE A 139 -2.97 21.50 8.03
C ILE A 139 -3.10 20.03 8.43
N LEU A 140 -4.22 19.40 8.11
CA LEU A 140 -4.45 17.99 8.32
C LEU A 140 -4.07 17.24 7.04
N VAL A 141 -2.95 16.52 7.08
CA VAL A 141 -2.49 15.66 5.98
C VAL A 141 -3.21 14.34 6.07
N VAL A 142 -3.95 13.99 5.02
CA VAL A 142 -4.78 12.77 4.99
C VAL A 142 -4.27 11.81 3.94
N SER A 143 -3.85 10.62 4.39
CA SER A 143 -3.36 9.54 3.54
C SER A 143 -4.22 8.30 3.69
N PHE A 144 -4.23 7.41 2.68
CA PHE A 144 -4.73 6.05 2.87
C PHE A 144 -3.98 5.36 4.02
N GLY A 145 -2.67 5.58 4.07
CA GLY A 145 -1.76 5.02 5.05
C GLY A 145 -0.98 3.82 4.51
N THR A 146 0.02 3.42 5.28
CA THR A 146 0.80 2.20 5.04
C THR A 146 1.29 1.62 6.35
N SER A 147 1.38 0.30 6.42
CA SER A 147 2.02 -0.41 7.52
C SER A 147 3.55 -0.56 7.32
N PHE A 148 4.07 -0.23 6.15
CA PHE A 148 5.51 -0.25 5.86
C PHE A 148 6.17 0.98 6.50
N ASN A 149 7.04 0.74 7.50
CA ASN A 149 7.63 1.81 8.31
C ASN A 149 8.51 2.76 7.50
N ASP A 150 9.36 2.24 6.61
CA ASP A 150 10.22 3.09 5.79
C ASP A 150 9.39 3.95 4.83
N SER A 151 8.40 3.38 4.12
CA SER A 151 7.51 4.13 3.23
C SER A 151 6.66 5.16 3.99
N ARG A 152 6.23 4.83 5.24
CA ARG A 152 5.48 5.79 6.06
C ARG A 152 6.34 6.99 6.42
N ALA A 153 7.59 6.77 6.83
CA ALA A 153 8.52 7.82 7.23
C ALA A 153 9.07 8.64 6.03
N GLU A 154 9.27 8.00 4.87
CA GLU A 154 9.90 8.60 3.69
C GLU A 154 8.88 9.20 2.75
N ASP A 155 7.82 8.47 2.39
CA ASP A 155 6.80 8.93 1.45
C ASP A 155 5.82 9.90 2.10
N ILE A 156 5.09 9.46 3.13
CA ILE A 156 4.09 10.29 3.83
C ILE A 156 4.82 11.38 4.62
N GLY A 157 5.81 10.98 5.43
CA GLY A 157 6.63 11.88 6.22
C GLY A 157 7.41 12.89 5.37
N GLY A 158 7.76 12.58 4.12
CA GLY A 158 8.36 13.50 3.17
C GLY A 158 7.44 14.68 2.84
N VAL A 159 6.19 14.39 2.48
CA VAL A 159 5.15 15.41 2.21
C VAL A 159 4.87 16.25 3.46
N GLU A 160 4.70 15.61 4.61
CA GLU A 160 4.43 16.28 5.89
C GLU A 160 5.55 17.24 6.30
N LYS A 161 6.81 16.81 6.19
CA LYS A 161 7.98 17.66 6.46
C LYS A 161 8.09 18.85 5.52
N ALA A 162 7.73 18.65 4.25
CA ALA A 162 7.70 19.77 3.28
C ALA A 162 6.62 20.80 3.65
N LEU A 163 5.44 20.35 4.08
CA LEU A 163 4.37 21.21 4.57
C LEU A 163 4.77 21.94 5.87
N GLN A 164 5.34 21.23 6.84
CA GLN A 164 5.86 21.84 8.08
C GLN A 164 6.90 22.93 7.80
N ALA A 165 7.79 22.69 6.84
CA ALA A 165 8.80 23.67 6.45
C ALA A 165 8.21 24.88 5.74
N ALA A 166 7.18 24.69 4.90
CA ALA A 166 6.53 25.76 4.15
C ALA A 166 5.60 26.62 5.03
N TYR A 167 4.97 26.04 6.04
CA TYR A 167 3.95 26.67 6.88
C TYR A 167 4.30 26.65 8.38
N PRO A 168 5.36 27.35 8.82
CA PRO A 168 5.83 27.30 10.20
C PRO A 168 4.84 27.87 11.22
N ASP A 169 3.84 28.64 10.79
CA ASP A 169 2.78 29.20 11.62
C ASP A 169 1.51 28.32 11.68
N TRP A 170 1.53 27.18 11.00
CA TRP A 170 0.47 26.17 11.00
C TRP A 170 0.97 24.88 11.63
N SER A 171 0.12 24.22 12.40
CA SER A 171 0.42 22.87 12.85
C SER A 171 0.09 21.87 11.74
N VAL A 172 1.00 20.95 11.47
CA VAL A 172 0.78 19.85 10.53
C VAL A 172 0.48 18.59 11.31
N ARG A 173 -0.67 17.99 11.04
CA ARG A 173 -1.10 16.75 11.68
C ARG A 173 -1.46 15.72 10.63
N ARG A 174 -1.52 14.45 11.05
CA ARG A 174 -1.76 13.29 10.20
C ARG A 174 -3.12 12.65 10.51
N ALA A 175 -3.78 12.14 9.47
CA ALA A 175 -4.83 11.15 9.58
C ALA A 175 -4.69 10.08 8.50
N PHE A 176 -5.11 8.85 8.81
CA PHE A 176 -5.25 7.79 7.81
C PHE A 176 -6.72 7.47 7.58
N THR A 177 -7.05 7.08 6.34
CA THR A 177 -8.40 6.65 5.97
C THR A 177 -8.59 5.14 6.16
N ALA A 178 -7.53 4.33 6.01
CA ALA A 178 -7.61 2.88 6.14
C ALA A 178 -7.49 2.42 7.59
N GLN A 179 -8.60 2.09 8.25
CA GLN A 179 -8.59 1.63 9.64
C GLN A 179 -7.81 0.32 9.81
N ILE A 180 -7.79 -0.57 8.82
CA ILE A 180 -6.99 -1.81 8.85
C ILE A 180 -5.49 -1.51 9.00
N ILE A 181 -5.00 -0.47 8.35
CA ILE A 181 -3.60 -0.02 8.44
C ILE A 181 -3.33 0.58 9.83
N ILE A 182 -4.23 1.44 10.33
CA ILE A 182 -4.13 2.01 11.67
C ILE A 182 -4.05 0.90 12.72
N ASN A 183 -4.93 -0.09 12.63
CA ASN A 183 -4.95 -1.21 13.58
C ASN A 183 -3.68 -2.05 13.50
N HIS A 184 -3.15 -2.29 12.31
CA HIS A 184 -1.91 -3.04 12.11
C HIS A 184 -0.72 -2.29 12.75
N VAL A 185 -0.55 -1.00 12.44
CA VAL A 185 0.52 -0.15 12.99
C VAL A 185 0.41 -0.08 14.51
N GLN A 186 -0.80 0.16 15.02
CA GLN A 186 -1.03 0.19 16.47
C GLN A 186 -0.71 -1.15 17.14
N ALA A 187 -1.12 -2.28 16.55
CA ALA A 187 -0.85 -3.59 17.11
C ALA A 187 0.63 -3.94 17.11
N ARG A 188 1.33 -3.68 15.99
CA ARG A 188 2.74 -4.04 15.80
C ARG A 188 3.69 -3.12 16.55
N ASP A 189 3.51 -1.81 16.44
CA ASP A 189 4.47 -0.79 16.83
C ASP A 189 4.02 0.01 18.07
N ASP A 190 2.78 -0.22 18.58
CA ASP A 190 2.12 0.58 19.64
C ASP A 190 1.99 2.07 19.28
N GLU A 191 2.00 2.39 17.99
CA GLU A 191 1.88 3.73 17.46
C GLU A 191 0.42 4.04 17.13
N LYS A 192 -0.08 5.17 17.62
CA LYS A 192 -1.47 5.58 17.43
C LYS A 192 -1.56 6.66 16.38
N ILE A 193 -2.14 6.30 15.24
CA ILE A 193 -2.46 7.22 14.16
C ILE A 193 -3.95 7.49 14.20
N ASP A 194 -4.36 8.75 14.13
CA ASP A 194 -5.77 9.12 14.09
C ASP A 194 -6.41 8.69 12.75
N ASN A 195 -7.64 8.16 12.81
CA ASN A 195 -8.49 8.12 11.62
C ASN A 195 -9.16 9.48 11.40
N MET A 196 -9.94 9.61 10.32
CA MET A 196 -10.57 10.89 9.97
C MET A 196 -11.43 11.48 11.09
N ASP A 197 -12.28 10.66 11.72
CA ASP A 197 -13.14 11.13 12.80
C ASP A 197 -12.32 11.58 14.01
N GLN A 198 -11.33 10.79 14.42
CA GLN A 198 -10.45 11.12 15.53
C GLN A 198 -9.65 12.41 15.28
N ALA A 199 -9.12 12.58 14.06
CA ALA A 199 -8.35 13.75 13.70
C ALA A 199 -9.22 15.02 13.68
N LEU A 200 -10.44 14.95 13.14
CA LEU A 200 -11.38 16.07 13.11
C LEU A 200 -11.91 16.41 14.51
N GLU A 201 -12.22 15.40 15.34
CA GLU A 201 -12.59 15.62 16.74
C GLU A 201 -11.45 16.28 17.51
N ARG A 202 -10.21 15.79 17.34
CA ARG A 202 -9.03 16.39 17.97
C ARG A 202 -8.79 17.83 17.52
N ALA A 203 -9.00 18.15 16.24
CA ALA A 203 -8.91 19.53 15.75
C ALA A 203 -9.91 20.45 16.45
N VAL A 204 -11.16 19.98 16.65
CA VAL A 204 -12.18 20.71 17.40
C VAL A 204 -11.79 20.89 18.87
N ASP A 205 -11.29 19.83 19.53
CA ASP A 205 -10.88 19.85 20.93
C ASP A 205 -9.66 20.74 21.15
N ASN A 206 -8.75 20.82 20.18
CA ASN A 206 -7.61 21.75 20.16
C ASN A 206 -8.01 23.20 19.95
N GLY A 207 -9.24 23.48 19.58
CA GLY A 207 -9.73 24.83 19.31
C GLY A 207 -9.24 25.42 17.99
N VAL A 208 -8.96 24.55 17.02
CA VAL A 208 -8.60 24.97 15.65
C VAL A 208 -9.73 25.79 15.04
N LYS A 209 -9.38 26.92 14.43
CA LYS A 209 -10.31 27.82 13.74
C LYS A 209 -10.21 27.68 12.23
N ASN A 210 -8.98 27.57 11.73
CA ASN A 210 -8.69 27.45 10.32
C ASN A 210 -8.09 26.08 10.04
N LEU A 211 -8.84 25.24 9.36
CA LEU A 211 -8.43 23.88 8.97
C LEU A 211 -8.23 23.82 7.46
N VAL A 212 -7.08 23.38 7.01
CA VAL A 212 -6.83 22.96 5.63
C VAL A 212 -6.58 21.48 5.64
N VAL A 213 -7.38 20.73 4.90
CA VAL A 213 -7.21 19.29 4.69
C VAL A 213 -6.43 19.08 3.40
N GLN A 214 -5.22 18.53 3.50
CA GLN A 214 -4.39 18.18 2.36
C GLN A 214 -4.42 16.67 2.13
N PRO A 215 -5.21 16.17 1.16
CA PRO A 215 -5.16 14.76 0.80
C PRO A 215 -3.85 14.45 0.08
N THR A 216 -3.21 13.34 0.44
CA THR A 216 -2.07 12.79 -0.30
C THR A 216 -2.52 11.78 -1.37
N HIS A 217 -3.81 11.71 -1.65
CA HIS A 217 -4.37 10.88 -2.71
C HIS A 217 -3.82 11.28 -4.08
N LEU A 218 -3.76 10.33 -5.00
CA LEU A 218 -3.29 10.58 -6.36
C LEU A 218 -4.29 11.43 -7.16
N MET A 219 -5.60 11.20 -6.97
CA MET A 219 -6.67 11.79 -7.78
C MET A 219 -7.97 11.93 -6.98
N HIS A 220 -8.99 12.60 -7.57
CA HIS A 220 -10.37 12.67 -7.07
C HIS A 220 -11.08 11.29 -7.19
N GLY A 221 -10.60 10.31 -6.44
CA GLY A 221 -11.15 8.95 -6.38
C GLY A 221 -12.17 8.77 -5.26
N ALA A 222 -12.52 7.51 -4.97
CA ALA A 222 -13.48 7.17 -3.92
C ALA A 222 -13.03 7.65 -2.53
N GLU A 223 -11.75 7.51 -2.20
CA GLU A 223 -11.21 7.98 -0.92
C GLU A 223 -11.27 9.50 -0.78
N TYR A 224 -11.12 10.25 -1.89
CA TYR A 224 -11.28 11.71 -1.88
C TYR A 224 -12.75 12.10 -1.64
N ASP A 225 -13.69 11.38 -2.22
CA ASP A 225 -15.12 11.61 -2.00
C ASP A 225 -15.51 11.33 -0.54
N GLU A 226 -15.02 10.22 0.04
CA GLU A 226 -15.25 9.86 1.45
C GLU A 226 -14.63 10.90 2.41
N LEU A 227 -13.42 11.37 2.13
CA LEU A 227 -12.76 12.44 2.87
C LEU A 227 -13.60 13.72 2.84
N THR A 228 -14.10 14.09 1.66
CA THR A 228 -14.92 15.29 1.48
C THR A 228 -16.21 15.20 2.29
N GLU A 229 -16.87 14.03 2.28
CA GLU A 229 -18.07 13.78 3.09
C GLU A 229 -17.76 13.87 4.60
N ALA A 230 -16.64 13.30 5.05
CA ALA A 230 -16.22 13.37 6.45
C ALA A 230 -16.01 14.82 6.89
N VAL A 231 -15.27 15.62 6.11
CA VAL A 231 -15.01 17.04 6.40
C VAL A 231 -16.29 17.86 6.43
N GLU A 232 -17.24 17.61 5.51
CA GLU A 232 -18.52 18.33 5.45
C GLU A 232 -19.33 18.17 6.76
N ASN A 233 -19.23 17.03 7.44
CA ASN A 233 -19.89 16.79 8.72
C ASN A 233 -19.35 17.65 9.88
N TYR A 234 -18.15 18.20 9.73
CA TYR A 234 -17.47 19.01 10.74
C TYR A 234 -17.32 20.49 10.36
N LYS A 235 -17.71 20.90 9.14
CA LYS A 235 -17.46 22.26 8.64
C LYS A 235 -17.93 23.38 9.56
N ASP A 236 -19.09 23.20 10.22
CA ASP A 236 -19.70 24.17 11.12
C ASP A 236 -18.94 24.29 12.47
N LYS A 237 -17.92 23.46 12.71
CA LYS A 237 -17.08 23.49 13.92
C LYS A 237 -15.90 24.46 13.81
N PHE A 238 -15.57 24.88 12.58
CA PHE A 238 -14.41 25.73 12.30
C PHE A 238 -14.87 27.11 11.77
N GLU A 239 -14.03 28.14 11.90
CA GLU A 239 -14.26 29.43 11.26
C GLU A 239 -14.03 29.33 9.74
N SER A 240 -13.03 28.51 9.33
CA SER A 240 -12.75 28.17 7.95
C SER A 240 -12.28 26.73 7.84
N VAL A 241 -12.85 26.01 6.87
CA VAL A 241 -12.34 24.68 6.46
C VAL A 241 -12.24 24.62 4.94
N LYS A 242 -11.10 24.16 4.45
CA LYS A 242 -10.78 24.04 3.03
C LYS A 242 -10.19 22.66 2.77
N ILE A 243 -10.45 22.10 1.59
CA ILE A 243 -9.83 20.86 1.11
C ILE A 243 -8.95 21.25 -0.08
N ALA A 244 -7.68 20.88 -0.03
CA ALA A 244 -6.74 21.09 -1.12
C ALA A 244 -6.89 20.02 -2.21
N GLU A 245 -6.39 20.30 -3.39
CA GLU A 245 -6.38 19.35 -4.50
C GLU A 245 -5.49 18.13 -4.21
N PRO A 246 -5.87 16.91 -4.69
CA PRO A 246 -5.00 15.76 -4.71
C PRO A 246 -3.91 15.94 -5.77
N LEU A 247 -2.91 15.03 -5.82
CA LEU A 247 -1.69 15.21 -6.61
C LEU A 247 -1.91 15.55 -8.10
N LEU A 248 -2.85 14.87 -8.76
CA LEU A 248 -3.13 15.06 -10.19
C LEU A 248 -4.16 16.17 -10.46
N GLY A 249 -4.59 16.90 -9.42
CA GLY A 249 -5.59 17.94 -9.54
C GLY A 249 -6.92 17.47 -10.13
N GLU A 250 -7.67 18.39 -10.73
CA GLU A 250 -8.98 18.10 -11.30
C GLU A 250 -8.96 16.97 -12.36
N VAL A 251 -9.99 16.14 -12.36
CA VAL A 251 -10.24 15.16 -13.40
C VAL A 251 -10.88 15.85 -14.60
N GLY A 252 -10.23 15.85 -15.75
CA GLY A 252 -10.78 16.42 -16.97
C GLY A 252 -11.99 15.64 -17.50
N ALA A 253 -12.62 16.21 -18.52
CA ALA A 253 -13.82 15.63 -19.14
C ALA A 253 -13.54 14.36 -19.95
N ASP A 254 -12.33 14.22 -20.48
CA ASP A 254 -11.89 13.10 -21.30
C ASP A 254 -10.36 12.92 -21.19
N GLU A 255 -9.82 11.93 -21.88
CA GLU A 255 -8.40 11.55 -21.86
C GLU A 255 -7.45 12.66 -22.36
N THR A 256 -7.97 13.67 -23.03
CA THR A 256 -7.17 14.78 -23.60
C THR A 256 -7.26 16.05 -22.78
N ALA A 257 -8.17 16.12 -21.83
CA ALA A 257 -8.35 17.26 -20.91
C ALA A 257 -7.34 17.21 -19.77
N ILE A 258 -6.10 17.62 -20.06
CA ILE A 258 -4.96 17.55 -19.17
C ILE A 258 -4.75 18.90 -18.49
N ASN A 259 -4.47 18.88 -17.19
CA ASN A 259 -4.13 20.06 -16.38
C ASN A 259 -2.61 20.20 -16.16
N GLU A 260 -2.20 21.30 -15.54
CA GLU A 260 -0.79 21.61 -15.27
C GLU A 260 -0.17 20.63 -14.24
N ASP A 261 -0.96 20.10 -13.29
CA ASP A 261 -0.49 19.16 -12.27
C ASP A 261 -0.02 17.86 -12.90
N LYS A 262 -0.80 17.30 -13.85
CA LYS A 262 -0.41 16.08 -14.55
C LYS A 262 0.88 16.26 -15.35
N ALA A 263 1.10 17.45 -15.93
CA ALA A 263 2.34 17.76 -16.64
C ALA A 263 3.52 17.78 -15.66
N ALA A 264 3.39 18.50 -14.54
CA ALA A 264 4.42 18.62 -13.53
C ALA A 264 4.74 17.25 -12.90
N VAL A 265 3.72 16.43 -12.61
CA VAL A 265 3.91 15.06 -12.10
C VAL A 265 4.63 14.19 -13.13
N ALA A 266 4.21 14.20 -14.41
CA ALA A 266 4.85 13.41 -15.46
C ALA A 266 6.35 13.73 -15.60
N GLU A 267 6.70 15.02 -15.58
CA GLU A 267 8.10 15.46 -15.64
C GLU A 267 8.88 15.01 -14.38
N ALA A 268 8.34 15.24 -13.19
CA ALA A 268 9.00 14.93 -11.92
C ALA A 268 9.28 13.42 -11.76
N ILE A 269 8.27 12.58 -11.98
CA ILE A 269 8.41 11.13 -11.78
C ILE A 269 9.34 10.51 -12.82
N THR A 270 9.28 10.99 -14.07
CA THR A 270 10.15 10.50 -15.13
C THR A 270 11.60 10.89 -14.87
N ALA A 271 11.85 12.14 -14.48
CA ALA A 271 13.20 12.60 -14.15
C ALA A 271 13.82 11.78 -12.99
N GLU A 272 13.05 11.52 -11.93
CA GLU A 272 13.53 10.72 -10.79
C GLU A 272 13.76 9.26 -11.18
N ALA A 273 12.88 8.64 -11.97
CA ALA A 273 13.05 7.26 -12.42
C ALA A 273 14.30 7.09 -13.28
N VAL A 274 14.56 8.02 -14.20
CA VAL A 274 15.76 8.06 -15.06
C VAL A 274 17.03 8.22 -14.23
N LYS A 275 17.03 9.15 -13.29
CA LYS A 275 18.15 9.40 -12.36
C LYS A 275 18.44 8.17 -11.50
N THR A 276 17.42 7.55 -10.91
CA THR A 276 17.56 6.34 -10.08
C THR A 276 18.09 5.16 -10.89
N ALA A 277 17.73 5.06 -12.16
CA ALA A 277 18.24 4.04 -13.09
C ALA A 277 19.69 4.32 -13.55
N GLY A 278 20.24 5.48 -13.24
CA GLY A 278 21.61 5.85 -13.60
C GLY A 278 21.80 6.31 -15.04
N PHE A 279 20.73 6.71 -15.74
CA PHE A 279 20.81 7.29 -17.07
C PHE A 279 20.99 8.81 -17.02
N ASP A 280 21.73 9.35 -17.98
CA ASP A 280 21.92 10.79 -18.12
C ASP A 280 20.64 11.51 -18.62
N SER A 281 19.77 10.80 -19.34
CA SER A 281 18.51 11.32 -19.87
C SER A 281 17.54 10.17 -20.22
N LEU A 282 16.26 10.51 -20.42
CA LEU A 282 15.26 9.58 -20.92
C LEU A 282 15.59 9.05 -22.32
N ASP A 283 16.15 9.93 -23.18
CA ASP A 283 16.60 9.55 -24.52
C ASP A 283 17.77 8.54 -24.46
N ALA A 284 18.72 8.72 -23.53
CA ALA A 284 19.80 7.77 -23.33
C ALA A 284 19.28 6.38 -22.92
N ALA A 285 18.29 6.32 -22.04
CA ALA A 285 17.63 5.07 -21.67
C ALA A 285 16.92 4.44 -22.88
N LYS A 286 16.23 5.24 -23.70
CA LYS A 286 15.57 4.79 -24.91
C LYS A 286 16.55 4.22 -25.94
N GLU A 287 17.68 4.89 -26.16
CA GLU A 287 18.76 4.40 -27.06
C GLU A 287 19.31 3.05 -26.62
N GLU A 288 19.30 2.76 -25.31
CA GLU A 288 19.68 1.45 -24.75
C GLU A 288 18.53 0.43 -24.75
N GLY A 289 17.38 0.76 -25.30
CA GLY A 289 16.19 -0.11 -25.38
C GLY A 289 15.46 -0.27 -24.05
N THR A 290 15.60 0.71 -23.14
CA THR A 290 14.97 0.70 -21.81
C THR A 290 13.68 1.52 -21.80
N ALA A 291 12.61 0.93 -21.29
CA ALA A 291 11.34 1.59 -21.02
C ALA A 291 11.08 1.66 -19.49
N PHE A 292 10.34 2.69 -19.10
CA PHE A 292 9.84 2.87 -17.74
C PHE A 292 8.33 2.59 -17.72
N VAL A 293 7.89 1.84 -16.73
CA VAL A 293 6.47 1.55 -16.49
C VAL A 293 6.11 2.05 -15.12
N PHE A 294 5.21 3.03 -15.06
CA PHE A 294 4.66 3.54 -13.82
C PHE A 294 3.35 2.80 -13.51
N MET A 295 3.35 2.04 -12.43
CA MET A 295 2.23 1.20 -12.00
C MET A 295 1.41 1.90 -10.92
N GLY A 296 0.20 2.36 -11.26
CA GLY A 296 -0.81 2.83 -10.31
C GLY A 296 -1.63 1.68 -9.74
N HIS A 297 -2.49 1.99 -8.76
CA HIS A 297 -3.42 1.00 -8.20
C HIS A 297 -4.49 0.56 -9.22
N GLY A 298 -5.09 1.52 -9.89
CA GLY A 298 -6.31 1.32 -10.65
C GLY A 298 -7.55 1.57 -9.79
N THR A 299 -8.69 1.80 -10.42
CA THR A 299 -9.95 1.99 -9.70
C THR A 299 -11.14 1.83 -10.63
N SER A 300 -12.26 1.32 -10.13
CA SER A 300 -13.55 1.32 -10.83
C SER A 300 -14.25 2.68 -10.80
N HIS A 301 -13.74 3.63 -10.00
CA HIS A 301 -14.28 4.99 -9.94
C HIS A 301 -14.11 5.73 -11.27
N THR A 302 -14.96 6.71 -11.56
CA THR A 302 -14.88 7.51 -12.80
C THR A 302 -13.56 8.25 -12.97
N ALA A 303 -12.87 8.56 -11.87
CA ALA A 303 -11.55 9.20 -11.86
C ALA A 303 -10.43 8.32 -12.47
N LYS A 304 -10.69 7.04 -12.78
CA LYS A 304 -9.74 6.15 -13.47
C LYS A 304 -9.20 6.73 -14.78
N ILE A 305 -9.94 7.64 -15.40
CA ILE A 305 -9.51 8.37 -16.60
C ILE A 305 -8.20 9.14 -16.38
N SER A 306 -7.84 9.49 -15.13
CA SER A 306 -6.59 10.15 -14.79
C SER A 306 -5.36 9.32 -15.19
N TYR A 307 -5.45 7.98 -15.20
CA TYR A 307 -4.37 7.12 -15.71
C TYR A 307 -4.20 7.25 -17.22
N SER A 308 -5.30 7.28 -17.99
CA SER A 308 -5.26 7.55 -19.44
C SER A 308 -4.74 8.97 -19.73
N GLN A 309 -5.14 9.96 -18.91
CA GLN A 309 -4.63 11.32 -19.02
C GLN A 309 -3.12 11.40 -18.76
N MET A 310 -2.60 10.65 -17.76
CA MET A 310 -1.16 10.57 -17.52
C MET A 310 -0.43 9.94 -18.72
N GLN A 311 -0.95 8.88 -19.33
CA GLN A 311 -0.36 8.31 -20.54
C GLN A 311 -0.36 9.33 -21.69
N THR A 312 -1.47 10.04 -21.92
CA THR A 312 -1.56 11.11 -22.92
C THR A 312 -0.55 12.23 -22.63
N GLN A 313 -0.36 12.59 -21.38
CA GLN A 313 0.63 13.59 -20.97
C GLN A 313 2.06 13.12 -21.29
N MET A 314 2.41 11.86 -21.02
CA MET A 314 3.72 11.31 -21.40
C MET A 314 3.94 11.40 -22.91
N GLU A 315 2.92 11.10 -23.71
CA GLU A 315 2.97 11.21 -25.18
C GLU A 315 3.15 12.65 -25.65
N GLN A 316 2.44 13.62 -25.03
CA GLN A 316 2.57 15.04 -25.36
C GLN A 316 3.97 15.59 -25.03
N LEU A 317 4.62 15.09 -23.99
CA LEU A 317 6.00 15.43 -23.63
C LEU A 317 7.03 14.73 -24.54
N GLY A 318 6.60 13.81 -25.41
CA GLY A 318 7.49 13.04 -26.27
C GLY A 318 8.21 11.89 -25.52
N TYR A 319 7.68 11.45 -24.38
CA TYR A 319 8.25 10.37 -23.55
C TYR A 319 7.83 9.00 -24.09
N GLU A 320 8.33 8.66 -25.27
CA GLU A 320 7.92 7.47 -26.03
C GLU A 320 8.25 6.14 -25.33
N ASN A 321 9.18 6.13 -24.38
CA ASN A 321 9.58 4.97 -23.59
C ASN A 321 9.03 4.98 -22.17
N VAL A 322 7.93 5.72 -21.92
CA VAL A 322 7.24 5.76 -20.62
C VAL A 322 5.81 5.28 -20.80
N PHE A 323 5.38 4.35 -19.94
CA PHE A 323 4.09 3.68 -20.01
C PHE A 323 3.40 3.71 -18.65
N ILE A 324 2.08 3.84 -18.68
CA ILE A 324 1.24 3.79 -17.47
C ILE A 324 0.54 2.44 -17.42
N GLY A 325 0.57 1.81 -16.25
CA GLY A 325 -0.16 0.60 -15.96
C GLY A 325 -0.87 0.67 -14.61
N THR A 326 -1.73 -0.29 -14.29
CA THR A 326 -2.43 -0.38 -13.01
C THR A 326 -2.57 -1.82 -12.54
N VAL A 327 -2.48 -2.02 -11.20
CA VAL A 327 -2.64 -3.34 -10.56
C VAL A 327 -4.00 -3.95 -10.90
N GLU A 328 -5.07 -3.16 -10.77
CA GLU A 328 -6.44 -3.63 -10.98
C GLU A 328 -6.84 -3.76 -12.47
N GLY A 329 -5.98 -3.31 -13.40
CA GLY A 329 -6.30 -3.29 -14.82
C GLY A 329 -7.47 -2.37 -15.18
N GLU A 330 -7.60 -1.26 -14.47
CA GLU A 330 -8.63 -0.24 -14.64
C GLU A 330 -8.00 1.16 -14.80
N PRO A 331 -8.02 1.73 -16.02
CA PRO A 331 -8.66 1.28 -17.27
C PRO A 331 -8.08 -0.02 -17.85
N GLU A 332 -8.87 -0.76 -18.65
CA GLU A 332 -8.50 -2.09 -19.16
C GLU A 332 -7.17 -2.12 -19.97
N ASP A 333 -6.85 -1.04 -20.66
CA ASP A 333 -5.61 -0.93 -21.45
C ASP A 333 -4.36 -0.68 -20.57
N THR A 334 -4.51 -0.52 -19.25
CA THR A 334 -3.43 -0.39 -18.25
C THR A 334 -3.13 -1.71 -17.54
N ALA A 335 -3.86 -2.79 -17.85
CA ALA A 335 -3.59 -4.11 -17.27
C ALA A 335 -2.19 -4.63 -17.65
N CYS A 336 -1.60 -5.46 -16.79
CA CYS A 336 -0.24 -5.97 -16.95
C CYS A 336 0.01 -6.54 -18.35
N GLU A 337 -0.86 -7.42 -18.83
CA GLU A 337 -0.74 -8.05 -20.14
C GLU A 337 -0.85 -7.03 -21.30
N ALA A 338 -1.71 -6.02 -21.15
CA ALA A 338 -1.84 -4.95 -22.14
C ALA A 338 -0.57 -4.11 -22.23
N VAL A 339 0.06 -3.79 -21.08
CA VAL A 339 1.32 -3.04 -21.01
C VAL A 339 2.47 -3.88 -21.60
N ILE A 340 2.56 -5.18 -21.30
CA ILE A 340 3.53 -6.10 -21.92
C ILE A 340 3.42 -6.08 -23.45
N GLU A 341 2.21 -6.16 -24.00
CA GLU A 341 2.00 -6.11 -25.45
C GLU A 341 2.34 -4.74 -26.06
N LYS A 342 2.04 -3.63 -25.38
CA LYS A 342 2.45 -2.28 -25.80
C LYS A 342 3.98 -2.18 -25.91
N LEU A 343 4.72 -2.60 -24.89
CA LEU A 343 6.18 -2.59 -24.84
C LEU A 343 6.81 -3.49 -25.91
N LYS A 344 6.28 -4.69 -26.10
CA LYS A 344 6.70 -5.64 -27.12
C LYS A 344 6.54 -5.06 -28.52
N ASN A 345 5.38 -4.44 -28.82
CA ASN A 345 5.11 -3.81 -30.10
C ASN A 345 6.00 -2.59 -30.35
N ALA A 346 6.35 -1.84 -29.29
CA ALA A 346 7.31 -0.74 -29.34
C ALA A 346 8.78 -1.20 -29.45
N GLY A 347 9.06 -2.49 -29.20
CA GLY A 347 10.38 -3.11 -29.39
C GLY A 347 11.34 -2.98 -28.22
N TYR A 348 10.87 -2.54 -27.04
CA TYR A 348 11.70 -2.44 -25.85
C TYR A 348 12.09 -3.81 -25.31
N LYS A 349 13.32 -3.90 -24.75
CA LYS A 349 13.91 -5.14 -24.25
C LYS A 349 14.28 -5.08 -22.77
N LYS A 350 14.43 -3.88 -22.21
CA LYS A 350 14.69 -3.64 -20.81
C LYS A 350 13.54 -2.85 -20.23
N VAL A 351 13.09 -3.20 -19.04
CA VAL A 351 11.95 -2.55 -18.37
C VAL A 351 12.33 -2.22 -16.94
N ILE A 352 11.94 -1.02 -16.53
CA ILE A 352 12.02 -0.58 -15.14
C ILE A 352 10.60 -0.32 -14.66
N LEU A 353 10.17 -1.07 -13.65
CA LEU A 353 8.87 -0.91 -12.98
C LEU A 353 9.03 0.04 -11.79
N ARG A 354 8.15 1.03 -11.68
CA ARG A 354 8.10 1.96 -10.55
C ARG A 354 6.64 2.27 -10.18
N PRO A 355 6.30 2.48 -8.89
CA PRO A 355 4.94 2.85 -8.51
C PRO A 355 4.54 4.23 -9.08
N LEU A 356 3.30 4.35 -9.57
CA LEU A 356 2.54 5.59 -9.71
C LEU A 356 1.61 5.71 -8.51
N MET A 357 2.20 5.66 -7.34
CA MET A 357 1.52 5.73 -6.04
C MET A 357 2.31 6.67 -5.13
N VAL A 358 1.60 7.48 -4.37
CA VAL A 358 2.27 8.41 -3.45
C VAL A 358 3.08 7.65 -2.40
N VAL A 359 2.59 6.47 -2.01
CA VAL A 359 3.22 5.60 -1.02
C VAL A 359 3.57 4.25 -1.64
N ALA A 360 4.81 3.81 -1.49
CA ALA A 360 5.29 2.49 -1.91
C ALA A 360 5.01 1.43 -0.81
N GLY A 361 3.74 1.11 -0.61
CA GLY A 361 3.28 0.10 0.35
C GLY A 361 3.22 -1.31 -0.22
N ASP A 362 2.18 -2.06 0.18
CA ASP A 362 1.97 -3.46 -0.17
C ASP A 362 1.97 -3.71 -1.69
N HIS A 363 1.23 -2.91 -2.46
CA HIS A 363 1.17 -3.05 -3.91
C HIS A 363 2.51 -2.89 -4.62
N ALA A 364 3.37 -1.98 -4.13
CA ALA A 364 4.71 -1.80 -4.72
C ALA A 364 5.65 -2.96 -4.37
N ASN A 365 5.54 -3.49 -3.15
CA ASN A 365 6.42 -4.56 -2.67
C ASN A 365 5.96 -5.94 -3.16
N ASN A 366 4.66 -6.21 -3.19
CA ASN A 366 4.11 -7.52 -3.51
C ASN A 366 3.57 -7.60 -4.94
N ASP A 367 2.60 -6.74 -5.33
CA ASP A 367 1.99 -6.85 -6.67
C ASP A 367 2.92 -6.38 -7.80
N MET A 368 3.79 -5.40 -7.54
CA MET A 368 4.76 -4.95 -8.54
C MET A 368 6.03 -5.79 -8.52
N ALA A 369 6.71 -5.88 -7.38
CA ALA A 369 8.09 -6.36 -7.26
C ALA A 369 8.21 -7.71 -6.56
N GLY A 370 7.13 -8.31 -6.09
CA GLY A 370 7.11 -9.59 -5.38
C GLY A 370 7.54 -10.77 -6.24
N ASP A 371 7.80 -11.90 -5.56
CA ASP A 371 8.23 -13.14 -6.22
C ASP A 371 7.06 -14.09 -6.53
N ASP A 372 5.82 -13.73 -6.20
CA ASP A 372 4.63 -14.51 -6.54
C ASP A 372 4.38 -14.47 -8.07
N ASP A 373 3.81 -15.55 -8.63
CA ASP A 373 3.62 -15.71 -10.07
C ASP A 373 2.70 -14.64 -10.70
N ASP A 374 1.87 -13.97 -9.90
CA ASP A 374 0.94 -12.91 -10.28
C ASP A 374 1.50 -11.49 -10.05
N SER A 375 2.71 -11.33 -9.50
CA SER A 375 3.38 -10.04 -9.48
C SER A 375 3.70 -9.55 -10.90
N TRP A 376 3.74 -8.25 -11.11
CA TRP A 376 4.11 -7.66 -12.40
C TRP A 376 5.48 -8.12 -12.84
N LYS A 377 6.49 -8.06 -11.97
CA LYS A 377 7.84 -8.55 -12.25
C LYS A 377 7.81 -9.99 -12.77
N SER A 378 7.15 -10.90 -12.07
CA SER A 378 7.08 -12.32 -12.46
C SER A 378 6.33 -12.52 -13.80
N GLN A 379 5.24 -11.78 -14.04
CA GLN A 379 4.51 -11.82 -15.31
C GLN A 379 5.34 -11.29 -16.49
N PHE A 380 6.09 -10.19 -16.28
CA PHE A 380 7.02 -9.64 -17.26
C PHE A 380 8.13 -10.65 -17.59
N GLU A 381 8.73 -11.29 -16.58
CA GLU A 381 9.72 -12.37 -16.77
C GLU A 381 9.13 -13.55 -17.51
N ALA A 382 7.96 -14.03 -17.11
CA ALA A 382 7.26 -15.16 -17.72
C ALA A 382 6.86 -14.90 -19.19
N SER A 383 6.67 -13.64 -19.57
CA SER A 383 6.37 -13.27 -20.97
C SER A 383 7.46 -13.67 -21.96
N GLY A 384 8.72 -13.77 -21.51
CA GLY A 384 9.89 -14.05 -22.34
C GLY A 384 10.20 -12.98 -23.39
N VAL A 385 9.63 -11.78 -23.25
CA VAL A 385 9.80 -10.65 -24.19
C VAL A 385 11.05 -9.84 -23.86
N PHE A 386 11.37 -9.69 -22.58
CA PHE A 386 12.36 -8.76 -22.07
C PHE A 386 13.65 -9.45 -21.66
N ASP A 387 14.77 -8.76 -21.85
CA ASP A 387 16.11 -9.21 -21.48
C ASP A 387 16.43 -8.90 -20.00
N SER A 388 15.87 -7.80 -19.45
CA SER A 388 15.92 -7.44 -18.04
C SER A 388 14.65 -6.75 -17.56
N ILE A 389 14.27 -7.05 -16.33
CA ILE A 389 13.21 -6.37 -15.58
C ILE A 389 13.80 -5.92 -14.25
N ASP A 390 13.85 -4.61 -14.03
CA ASP A 390 14.31 -4.00 -12.80
C ASP A 390 13.14 -3.32 -12.08
N THR A 391 13.20 -3.16 -10.77
CA THR A 391 12.17 -2.53 -9.96
C THR A 391 12.76 -1.39 -9.13
N GLN A 392 12.03 -0.28 -9.04
CA GLN A 392 12.32 0.85 -8.16
C GLN A 392 11.17 0.97 -7.17
N ILE A 393 11.35 0.43 -5.95
CA ILE A 393 10.32 0.46 -4.91
C ILE A 393 10.51 1.75 -4.11
N ALA A 394 9.89 2.84 -4.60
CA ALA A 394 9.95 4.17 -4.00
C ALA A 394 8.65 4.93 -4.33
N GLY A 395 8.01 5.50 -3.33
CA GLY A 395 6.78 6.27 -3.50
C GLY A 395 7.03 7.65 -4.13
N LEU A 396 5.98 8.24 -4.66
CA LEU A 396 6.07 9.58 -5.23
C LEU A 396 6.29 10.64 -4.14
N GLY A 397 5.89 10.35 -2.89
CA GLY A 397 6.06 11.24 -1.74
C GLY A 397 7.52 11.53 -1.35
N GLU A 398 8.48 10.69 -1.79
CA GLU A 398 9.92 10.94 -1.61
C GLU A 398 10.47 12.02 -2.56
N ILE A 399 9.76 12.34 -3.65
CA ILE A 399 10.25 13.22 -4.70
C ILE A 399 10.03 14.68 -4.31
N ASP A 400 11.10 15.45 -4.13
CA ASP A 400 11.02 16.87 -3.74
C ASP A 400 10.04 17.67 -4.60
N ALA A 401 10.04 17.47 -5.91
CA ALA A 401 9.14 18.17 -6.82
C ALA A 401 7.66 17.82 -6.58
N ILE A 402 7.36 16.58 -6.21
CA ILE A 402 6.00 16.14 -5.83
C ILE A 402 5.59 16.75 -4.48
N GLN A 403 6.49 16.80 -3.51
CA GLN A 403 6.24 17.46 -2.22
C GLN A 403 5.90 18.93 -2.43
N GLN A 404 6.60 19.64 -3.34
CA GLN A 404 6.33 21.04 -3.67
C GLN A 404 4.98 21.24 -4.38
N LEU A 405 4.45 20.25 -5.11
CA LEU A 405 3.08 20.32 -5.65
C LEU A 405 2.04 20.30 -4.52
N TYR A 406 2.19 19.43 -3.51
CA TYR A 406 1.32 19.44 -2.34
C TYR A 406 1.40 20.78 -1.56
N VAL A 407 2.59 21.35 -1.43
CA VAL A 407 2.74 22.71 -0.86
C VAL A 407 1.97 23.74 -1.67
N ALA A 408 2.05 23.69 -3.00
CA ALA A 408 1.31 24.62 -3.87
C ALA A 408 -0.21 24.42 -3.77
N HIS A 409 -0.71 23.18 -3.72
CA HIS A 409 -2.13 22.87 -3.55
C HIS A 409 -2.65 23.36 -2.19
N THR A 410 -1.88 23.14 -1.12
CA THR A 410 -2.18 23.68 0.21
C THR A 410 -2.25 25.20 0.19
N GLN A 411 -1.30 25.87 -0.47
CA GLN A 411 -1.30 27.34 -0.59
C GLN A 411 -2.54 27.83 -1.35
N ALA A 412 -2.88 27.18 -2.45
CA ALA A 412 -4.08 27.52 -3.22
C ALA A 412 -5.36 27.39 -2.38
N ALA A 413 -5.44 26.35 -1.53
CA ALA A 413 -6.57 26.18 -0.61
C ALA A 413 -6.60 27.26 0.48
N ILE A 414 -5.44 27.66 1.04
CA ILE A 414 -5.35 28.76 2.01
C ILE A 414 -5.83 30.09 1.38
N ASP A 415 -5.41 30.36 0.14
CA ASP A 415 -5.70 31.61 -0.57
C ASP A 415 -7.12 31.66 -1.16
N ALA A 416 -7.83 30.53 -1.23
CA ALA A 416 -9.21 30.48 -1.74
C ALA A 416 -10.17 31.30 -0.86
N GLU A 417 -10.97 32.20 -1.49
CA GLU A 417 -11.97 33.06 -0.80
C GLU A 417 -13.17 32.28 -0.22
#